data_e5e9985a7fd31dc9ad85fdd6027eb6d5
#
_entry.id   e5e9985a7fd31dc9ad85fdd6027eb6d5
#
_cell.length_a   1.000
_cell.length_b   1.000
_cell.length_c   1.000
_cell.angle_alpha   90.00
_cell.angle_beta   90.00
_cell.angle_gamma   90.00
#
_symmetry.space_group_name_H-M   'P 1'
#
loop_
_entity.id
_entity.type
_entity.pdbx_description
1 polymer ?
#
loop_
_entity_poly.entity_id
_entity_poly.type
_entity_poly.pdbx_seq_one_letter_code
_entity_poly.pdbx_strand_id
1 'polypeptide(L)'
;IKNLPAVNELEKSYVDYIIEGDNSIIKHWLRAGASGWRLDVADELPDEFIAKIRAAMNEENPDTYPLGEVWEDGTTKIAYSQRRKYLLGRETNGLMNYPFRTALMAYLLGGGAEYFRDSMEELRENYPAPAFYGAMNFLSTHDTPRLLTILGLTSPAPQTRDERAVYQLS
;
A
#
# COMPACT_ATOMS: atom_id res chain seq x y z
N ILE A 1 4.36 -16.13 -15.31
CA ILE A 1 3.07 -16.83 -15.56
C ILE A 1 2.71 -16.58 -17.03
N LYS A 2 2.44 -17.63 -17.83
CA LYS A 2 2.21 -17.51 -19.28
C LYS A 2 1.03 -16.60 -19.66
N ASN A 3 0.07 -16.41 -18.76
CA ASN A 3 -1.16 -15.65 -19.02
C ASN A 3 -1.10 -14.17 -18.56
N LEU A 4 -0.04 -13.79 -17.85
CA LEU A 4 0.22 -12.45 -17.36
C LEU A 4 1.68 -12.09 -17.67
N PRO A 5 1.99 -11.77 -18.94
CA PRO A 5 3.34 -11.37 -19.31
C PRO A 5 3.69 -10.03 -18.67
N ALA A 6 4.89 -9.92 -18.12
CA ALA A 6 5.44 -8.62 -17.74
C ALA A 6 5.68 -7.77 -18.99
N VAL A 7 5.45 -6.48 -18.87
CA VAL A 7 5.85 -5.50 -19.88
C VAL A 7 7.30 -5.08 -19.61
N ASN A 8 7.93 -4.41 -20.56
CA ASN A 8 9.18 -3.70 -20.31
C ASN A 8 8.81 -2.30 -19.78
N GLU A 9 8.80 -2.15 -18.46
CA GLU A 9 8.32 -0.93 -17.79
C GLU A 9 9.15 0.31 -18.14
N LEU A 10 10.41 0.14 -18.51
CA LEU A 10 11.31 1.23 -18.86
C LEU A 10 11.40 1.47 -20.37
N GLU A 11 10.62 0.76 -21.17
CA GLU A 11 10.53 1.04 -22.61
C GLU A 11 9.91 2.44 -22.82
N LYS A 12 10.56 3.26 -23.69
CA LYS A 12 10.24 4.67 -23.82
C LYS A 12 8.77 4.93 -24.16
N SER A 13 8.20 4.20 -25.10
CA SER A 13 6.82 4.43 -25.52
C SER A 13 5.82 4.07 -24.39
N TYR A 14 6.15 3.06 -23.58
CA TYR A 14 5.36 2.69 -22.42
C TYR A 14 5.45 3.75 -21.32
N VAL A 15 6.66 4.24 -21.02
CA VAL A 15 6.87 5.33 -20.06
C VAL A 15 6.14 6.60 -20.50
N ASP A 16 6.23 6.97 -21.79
CA ASP A 16 5.51 8.13 -22.33
C ASP A 16 3.98 7.96 -22.18
N TYR A 17 3.47 6.77 -22.47
CA TYR A 17 2.03 6.50 -22.40
C TYR A 17 1.51 6.50 -20.94
N ILE A 18 2.24 5.88 -20.03
CA ILE A 18 1.79 5.75 -18.63
C ILE A 18 2.11 6.99 -17.80
N ILE A 19 3.31 7.62 -17.99
CA ILE A 19 3.87 8.56 -17.01
C ILE A 19 4.21 9.93 -17.60
N GLU A 20 5.10 9.98 -18.60
CA GLU A 20 5.80 11.22 -18.96
C GLU A 20 5.07 12.08 -20.01
N GLY A 21 4.33 11.45 -20.92
CA GLY A 21 3.61 12.18 -21.98
C GLY A 21 2.57 13.15 -21.42
N ASP A 22 2.28 14.22 -22.15
CA ASP A 22 1.31 15.25 -21.73
C ASP A 22 -0.08 14.70 -21.43
N ASN A 23 -0.50 13.68 -22.15
CA ASN A 23 -1.78 12.97 -21.94
C ASN A 23 -1.56 11.57 -21.36
N SER A 24 -0.49 11.38 -20.59
CA SER A 24 -0.22 10.09 -19.92
C SER A 24 -1.34 9.73 -18.94
N ILE A 25 -1.47 8.44 -18.65
CA ILE A 25 -2.50 7.93 -17.74
C ILE A 25 -2.37 8.59 -16.36
N ILE A 26 -1.15 8.71 -15.84
CA ILE A 26 -0.89 9.34 -14.54
C ILE A 26 -1.41 10.78 -14.51
N LYS A 27 -1.00 11.61 -15.47
CA LYS A 27 -1.36 13.04 -15.54
C LYS A 27 -2.84 13.25 -15.84
N HIS A 28 -3.41 12.43 -16.73
CA HIS A 28 -4.83 12.54 -17.09
C HIS A 28 -5.74 12.44 -15.85
N TRP A 29 -5.57 11.42 -15.03
CA TRP A 29 -6.42 11.23 -13.87
C TRP A 29 -6.16 12.22 -12.73
N LEU A 30 -4.91 12.68 -12.56
CA LEU A 30 -4.63 13.77 -11.62
C LEU A 30 -5.34 15.05 -12.04
N ARG A 31 -5.31 15.41 -13.32
CA ARG A 31 -6.06 16.56 -13.87
C ARG A 31 -7.57 16.38 -13.77
N ALA A 32 -8.05 15.16 -13.81
CA ALA A 32 -9.46 14.83 -13.57
C ALA A 32 -9.89 14.86 -12.09
N GLY A 33 -8.94 15.12 -11.15
CA GLY A 33 -9.22 15.30 -9.73
C GLY A 33 -8.80 14.14 -8.81
N ALA A 34 -8.07 13.16 -9.29
CA ALA A 34 -7.49 12.15 -8.42
C ALA A 34 -6.43 12.78 -7.49
N SER A 35 -6.45 12.42 -6.21
CA SER A 35 -5.51 12.93 -5.20
C SER A 35 -4.21 12.13 -5.10
N GLY A 36 -4.07 11.07 -5.89
CA GLY A 36 -2.89 10.23 -5.86
C GLY A 36 -3.07 8.92 -6.63
N TRP A 37 -2.07 8.05 -6.50
CA TRP A 37 -2.06 6.75 -7.15
C TRP A 37 -1.65 5.64 -6.17
N ARG A 38 -2.35 4.53 -6.18
CA ARG A 38 -1.93 3.29 -5.55
C ARG A 38 -1.24 2.43 -6.60
N LEU A 39 0.01 2.08 -6.33
CA LEU A 39 0.84 1.24 -7.19
C LEU A 39 0.68 -0.21 -6.76
N ASP A 40 0.06 -1.00 -7.63
CA ASP A 40 -0.13 -2.43 -7.46
C ASP A 40 1.20 -3.15 -7.49
N VAL A 41 1.39 -4.12 -6.59
CA VAL A 41 2.59 -4.96 -6.51
C VAL A 41 3.89 -4.13 -6.70
N ALA A 42 4.05 -3.09 -5.88
CA ALA A 42 5.15 -2.12 -6.05
C ALA A 42 6.55 -2.77 -5.97
N ASP A 43 6.67 -3.94 -5.34
CA ASP A 43 7.94 -4.68 -5.26
C ASP A 43 8.30 -5.42 -6.56
N GLU A 44 7.38 -5.55 -7.50
CA GLU A 44 7.65 -6.04 -8.86
C GLU A 44 7.99 -4.91 -9.86
N LEU A 45 7.80 -3.64 -9.48
CA LEU A 45 8.13 -2.49 -10.34
C LEU A 45 9.58 -2.05 -10.12
N PRO A 46 10.31 -1.64 -11.20
CA PRO A 46 11.63 -1.03 -11.04
C PRO A 46 11.59 0.28 -10.22
N ASP A 47 12.56 0.53 -9.35
CA ASP A 47 12.68 1.78 -8.58
C ASP A 47 12.65 3.02 -9.49
N GLU A 48 13.30 2.96 -10.65
CA GLU A 48 13.30 4.04 -11.63
C GLU A 48 11.89 4.33 -12.15
N PHE A 49 11.07 3.30 -12.40
CA PHE A 49 9.69 3.47 -12.88
C PHE A 49 8.83 4.16 -11.81
N ILE A 50 8.94 3.74 -10.56
CA ILE A 50 8.22 4.35 -9.43
C ILE A 50 8.69 5.80 -9.23
N ALA A 51 9.99 6.08 -9.33
CA ALA A 51 10.53 7.43 -9.24
C ALA A 51 10.02 8.36 -10.36
N LYS A 52 9.87 7.85 -11.59
CA LYS A 52 9.26 8.59 -12.71
C LYS A 52 7.80 8.92 -12.45
N ILE A 53 7.01 7.97 -11.90
CA ILE A 53 5.62 8.22 -11.48
C ILE A 53 5.59 9.34 -10.45
N ARG A 54 6.44 9.28 -9.43
CA ARG A 54 6.52 10.33 -8.40
C ARG A 54 6.85 11.69 -8.98
N ALA A 55 7.81 11.76 -9.92
CA ALA A 55 8.19 13.02 -10.58
C ALA A 55 7.01 13.60 -11.35
N ALA A 56 6.34 12.81 -12.19
CA ALA A 56 5.16 13.24 -12.94
C ALA A 56 4.00 13.68 -12.05
N MET A 57 3.78 13.00 -10.92
CA MET A 57 2.78 13.41 -9.93
C MET A 57 3.11 14.78 -9.33
N ASN A 58 4.37 15.02 -8.96
CA ASN A 58 4.81 16.30 -8.40
C ASN A 58 4.73 17.45 -9.41
N GLU A 59 4.95 17.19 -10.70
CA GLU A 59 4.77 18.18 -11.78
C GLU A 59 3.32 18.64 -11.89
N GLU A 60 2.36 17.72 -11.78
CA GLU A 60 0.94 18.06 -11.87
C GLU A 60 0.41 18.69 -10.57
N ASN A 61 0.73 18.10 -9.43
CA ASN A 61 0.37 18.63 -8.12
C ASN A 61 1.26 17.98 -7.03
N PRO A 62 2.10 18.77 -6.33
CA PRO A 62 3.00 18.26 -5.29
C PRO A 62 2.27 17.70 -4.06
N ASP A 63 0.99 18.03 -3.88
CA ASP A 63 0.18 17.52 -2.77
C ASP A 63 -0.43 16.13 -3.05
N THR A 64 -0.16 15.54 -4.22
CA THR A 64 -0.63 14.20 -4.56
C THR A 64 0.11 13.11 -3.79
N TYR A 65 -0.60 12.02 -3.51
CA TYR A 65 -0.12 10.95 -2.63
C TYR A 65 0.16 9.65 -3.40
N PRO A 66 1.42 9.30 -3.71
CA PRO A 66 1.79 7.99 -4.21
C PRO A 66 1.84 6.98 -3.05
N LEU A 67 1.03 5.93 -3.16
CA LEU A 67 0.94 4.83 -2.22
C LEU A 67 1.43 3.54 -2.88
N GLY A 68 2.34 2.82 -2.24
CA GLY A 68 2.81 1.52 -2.74
C GLY A 68 2.11 0.34 -2.05
N GLU A 69 1.82 -0.71 -2.80
CA GLU A 69 1.47 -1.98 -2.21
C GLU A 69 2.73 -2.81 -1.99
N VAL A 70 3.07 -3.03 -0.73
CA VAL A 70 4.13 -3.94 -0.27
C VAL A 70 3.61 -4.66 0.97
N TRP A 71 3.71 -5.98 0.99
CA TRP A 71 3.06 -6.79 2.03
C TRP A 71 3.88 -6.91 3.32
N GLU A 72 5.16 -6.58 3.27
CA GLU A 72 6.08 -6.63 4.41
C GLU A 72 6.51 -5.23 4.82
N ASP A 73 7.45 -5.15 5.76
CA ASP A 73 8.16 -3.91 6.09
C ASP A 73 8.94 -3.43 4.85
N GLY A 74 8.50 -2.31 4.28
CA GLY A 74 9.11 -1.75 3.06
C GLY A 74 10.53 -1.23 3.24
N THR A 75 10.99 -1.03 4.48
CA THR A 75 12.35 -0.54 4.76
C THR A 75 13.38 -1.65 4.71
N THR A 76 12.95 -2.90 4.93
CA THR A 76 13.81 -4.09 4.91
C THR A 76 13.64 -4.92 3.65
N LYS A 77 12.68 -4.57 2.80
CA LYS A 77 12.35 -5.32 1.58
C LYS A 77 13.55 -5.39 0.63
N ILE A 78 13.85 -6.62 0.21
CA ILE A 78 14.81 -6.91 -0.86
C ILE A 78 14.02 -7.49 -2.05
N ALA A 79 14.12 -6.85 -3.21
CA ALA A 79 13.61 -7.36 -4.46
C ALA A 79 14.68 -7.15 -5.55
N TYR A 80 14.78 -8.06 -6.51
CA TYR A 80 15.79 -8.02 -7.58
C TYR A 80 17.24 -7.87 -7.04
N SER A 81 17.54 -8.52 -5.91
CA SER A 81 18.85 -8.48 -5.22
C SER A 81 19.25 -7.09 -4.71
N GLN A 82 18.30 -6.16 -4.59
CA GLN A 82 18.53 -4.82 -4.08
C GLN A 82 17.58 -4.51 -2.93
N ARG A 83 18.09 -3.80 -1.90
CA ARG A 83 17.23 -3.22 -0.86
C ARG A 83 16.43 -2.07 -1.45
N ARG A 84 15.11 -2.16 -1.33
CA ARG A 84 14.19 -1.17 -1.90
C ARG A 84 14.20 0.14 -1.10
N LYS A 85 13.84 1.24 -1.76
CA LYS A 85 13.97 2.59 -1.22
C LYS A 85 12.67 3.38 -1.21
N TYR A 86 11.54 2.68 -1.20
CA TYR A 86 10.18 3.26 -1.33
C TYR A 86 9.96 4.54 -0.53
N LEU A 87 10.42 4.59 0.74
CA LEU A 87 10.07 5.61 1.71
C LEU A 87 11.15 6.70 1.88
N LEU A 88 12.15 6.76 1.00
CA LEU A 88 13.24 7.73 1.06
C LEU A 88 12.95 9.04 0.30
N GLY A 89 11.70 9.34 0.01
CA GLY A 89 11.24 10.62 -0.56
C GLY A 89 11.31 10.73 -2.09
N ARG A 90 11.74 9.68 -2.80
CA ARG A 90 11.84 9.67 -4.25
C ARG A 90 10.83 8.78 -4.96
N GLU A 91 10.14 7.94 -4.23
CA GLU A 91 9.21 6.93 -4.76
C GLU A 91 7.81 7.12 -4.19
N THR A 92 7.51 6.53 -3.04
CA THR A 92 6.19 6.63 -2.42
C THR A 92 6.21 7.51 -1.17
N ASN A 93 5.06 8.05 -0.79
CA ASN A 93 4.88 8.76 0.48
C ASN A 93 4.55 7.79 1.62
N GLY A 94 3.94 6.67 1.30
CA GLY A 94 3.55 5.63 2.25
C GLY A 94 3.30 4.30 1.54
N LEU A 95 3.07 3.28 2.35
CA LEU A 95 2.74 1.95 1.90
C LEU A 95 1.41 1.49 2.50
N MET A 96 0.76 0.55 1.83
CA MET A 96 -0.34 -0.21 2.42
C MET A 96 0.20 -1.00 3.61
N ASN A 97 -0.36 -0.77 4.81
CA ASN A 97 0.20 -1.28 6.06
C ASN A 97 -0.27 -2.72 6.36
N TYR A 98 0.20 -3.67 5.57
CA TYR A 98 -0.04 -5.10 5.79
C TYR A 98 0.53 -5.60 7.14
N PRO A 99 1.71 -5.15 7.61
CA PRO A 99 2.18 -5.50 8.94
C PRO A 99 1.22 -5.09 10.06
N PHE A 100 0.64 -3.87 10.00
CA PHE A 100 -0.41 -3.45 10.93
C PHE A 100 -1.61 -4.39 10.90
N ARG A 101 -2.13 -4.70 9.69
CA ARG A 101 -3.25 -5.62 9.55
C ARG A 101 -2.94 -6.99 10.15
N THR A 102 -1.76 -7.53 9.88
CA THR A 102 -1.34 -8.85 10.37
C THR A 102 -1.29 -8.88 11.91
N ALA A 103 -0.67 -7.87 12.52
CA ALA A 103 -0.57 -7.77 13.96
C ALA A 103 -1.94 -7.55 14.61
N LEU A 104 -2.80 -6.72 14.00
CA LEU A 104 -4.16 -6.48 14.48
C LEU A 104 -5.04 -7.74 14.38
N MET A 105 -4.96 -8.48 13.27
CA MET A 105 -5.72 -9.74 13.15
C MET A 105 -5.26 -10.78 14.19
N ALA A 106 -3.96 -10.90 14.43
CA ALA A 106 -3.45 -11.77 15.48
C ALA A 106 -4.01 -11.38 16.85
N TYR A 107 -4.03 -10.10 17.18
CA TYR A 107 -4.61 -9.60 18.44
C TYR A 107 -6.11 -9.90 18.56
N LEU A 108 -6.89 -9.61 17.51
CA LEU A 108 -8.35 -9.85 17.50
C LEU A 108 -8.72 -11.33 17.60
N LEU A 109 -7.85 -12.22 17.18
CA LEU A 109 -8.01 -13.66 17.27
C LEU A 109 -7.50 -14.27 18.60
N GLY A 110 -7.23 -13.43 19.59
CA GLY A 110 -6.81 -13.85 20.93
C GLY A 110 -5.30 -13.89 21.15
N GLY A 111 -4.51 -13.33 20.24
CA GLY A 111 -3.08 -13.10 20.44
C GLY A 111 -2.79 -12.05 21.51
N GLY A 112 -1.56 -12.05 22.04
CA GLY A 112 -1.12 -11.08 23.05
C GLY A 112 -1.02 -9.66 22.50
N ALA A 113 -1.36 -8.67 23.33
CA ALA A 113 -1.24 -7.25 22.99
C ALA A 113 0.23 -6.82 22.78
N GLU A 114 1.17 -7.54 23.39
CA GLU A 114 2.60 -7.31 23.24
C GLU A 114 3.03 -7.46 21.78
N TYR A 115 2.58 -8.49 21.10
CA TYR A 115 2.92 -8.70 19.69
C TYR A 115 2.45 -7.52 18.83
N PHE A 116 1.22 -7.05 19.03
CA PHE A 116 0.71 -5.88 18.31
C PHE A 116 1.55 -4.62 18.60
N ARG A 117 1.80 -4.35 19.89
CA ARG A 117 2.63 -3.21 20.31
C ARG A 117 4.02 -3.28 19.69
N ASP A 118 4.70 -4.41 19.82
CA ASP A 118 6.09 -4.56 19.37
C ASP A 118 6.19 -4.45 17.86
N SER A 119 5.22 -4.99 17.12
CA SER A 119 5.16 -4.82 15.65
C SER A 119 4.96 -3.35 15.25
N MET A 120 4.15 -2.59 15.98
CA MET A 120 3.95 -1.16 15.67
C MET A 120 5.16 -0.31 16.05
N GLU A 121 5.83 -0.62 17.16
CA GLU A 121 7.06 0.05 17.54
C GLU A 121 8.19 -0.24 16.55
N GLU A 122 8.33 -1.47 16.09
CA GLU A 122 9.29 -1.84 15.04
C GLU A 122 9.07 -1.01 13.76
N LEU A 123 7.84 -0.91 13.28
CA LEU A 123 7.53 -0.08 12.12
C LEU A 123 7.82 1.41 12.39
N ARG A 124 7.50 1.90 13.59
CA ARG A 124 7.75 3.29 13.98
C ARG A 124 9.23 3.62 14.03
N GLU A 125 10.07 2.66 14.42
CA GLU A 125 11.53 2.81 14.45
C GLU A 125 12.16 2.72 13.05
N ASN A 126 11.61 1.85 12.21
CA ASN A 126 12.12 1.59 10.87
C ASN A 126 11.72 2.65 9.84
N TYR A 127 10.51 3.20 9.94
CA TYR A 127 9.97 4.12 8.95
C TYR A 127 10.36 5.58 9.24
N PRO A 128 10.66 6.39 8.20
CA PRO A 128 10.65 7.84 8.36
C PRO A 128 9.29 8.30 8.91
N ALA A 129 9.28 9.20 9.88
CA ALA A 129 8.05 9.61 10.57
C ALA A 129 6.90 10.02 9.62
N PRO A 130 7.11 10.80 8.53
CA PRO A 130 6.03 11.10 7.60
C PRO A 130 5.44 9.85 6.92
N ALA A 131 6.26 8.86 6.60
CA ALA A 131 5.81 7.62 5.96
C ALA A 131 5.07 6.71 6.96
N PHE A 132 5.48 6.67 8.21
CA PHE A 132 4.78 5.94 9.26
C PHE A 132 3.37 6.48 9.49
N TYR A 133 3.24 7.80 9.67
CA TYR A 133 1.94 8.44 9.88
C TYR A 133 1.08 8.52 8.61
N GLY A 134 1.71 8.45 7.44
CA GLY A 134 1.04 8.39 6.15
C GLY A 134 0.70 6.97 5.69
N ALA A 135 1.10 5.92 6.40
CA ALA A 135 0.82 4.55 6.02
C ALA A 135 -0.69 4.29 5.98
N MET A 136 -1.14 3.59 4.94
CA MET A 136 -2.55 3.22 4.79
C MET A 136 -2.89 2.02 5.67
N ASN A 137 -3.50 2.27 6.82
CA ASN A 137 -4.04 1.21 7.68
C ASN A 137 -5.37 0.71 7.13
N PHE A 138 -5.58 -0.61 7.15
CA PHE A 138 -6.80 -1.23 6.67
C PHE A 138 -7.06 -2.56 7.39
N LEU A 139 -8.30 -3.03 7.34
CA LEU A 139 -8.72 -4.30 7.93
C LEU A 139 -8.88 -5.40 6.89
N SER A 140 -9.31 -5.02 5.68
CA SER A 140 -9.51 -5.95 4.57
C SER A 140 -9.20 -5.26 3.24
N THR A 141 -8.79 -6.06 2.26
CA THR A 141 -8.66 -5.66 0.85
C THR A 141 -9.36 -6.71 -0.03
N HIS A 142 -9.36 -6.50 -1.35
CA HIS A 142 -9.83 -7.52 -2.30
C HIS A 142 -8.91 -8.75 -2.35
N ASP A 143 -7.66 -8.63 -1.88
CA ASP A 143 -6.66 -9.71 -1.85
C ASP A 143 -6.64 -10.48 -0.52
N THR A 144 -7.42 -10.05 0.46
CA THR A 144 -7.43 -10.66 1.80
C THR A 144 -8.83 -11.07 2.20
N PRO A 145 -8.98 -12.12 3.05
CA PRO A 145 -10.28 -12.46 3.59
C PRO A 145 -10.90 -11.28 4.33
N ARG A 146 -12.22 -11.12 4.20
CA ARG A 146 -12.96 -10.07 4.89
C ARG A 146 -12.88 -10.24 6.40
N LEU A 147 -12.83 -9.13 7.14
CA LEU A 147 -12.72 -9.10 8.59
C LEU A 147 -13.80 -9.97 9.27
N LEU A 148 -15.06 -9.80 8.88
CA LEU A 148 -16.16 -10.57 9.45
C LEU A 148 -15.99 -12.09 9.24
N THR A 149 -15.48 -12.49 8.08
CA THR A 149 -15.19 -13.91 7.79
C THR A 149 -14.08 -14.44 8.70
N ILE A 150 -13.01 -13.67 8.91
CA ILE A 150 -11.89 -14.05 9.79
C ILE A 150 -12.38 -14.23 11.23
N LEU A 151 -13.26 -13.35 11.69
CA LEU A 151 -13.79 -13.38 13.05
C LEU A 151 -14.95 -14.38 13.24
N GLY A 152 -15.28 -15.15 12.19
CA GLY A 152 -16.37 -16.14 12.25
C GLY A 152 -17.77 -15.53 12.29
N LEU A 153 -17.91 -14.24 11.99
CA LEU A 153 -19.18 -13.52 11.97
C LEU A 153 -19.82 -13.63 10.59
N THR A 154 -20.52 -14.72 10.35
CA THR A 154 -21.17 -14.99 9.05
C THR A 154 -22.64 -14.55 8.98
N SER A 155 -23.21 -14.09 10.10
CA SER A 155 -24.59 -13.65 10.13
C SER A 155 -24.74 -12.21 9.62
N PRO A 156 -25.74 -11.91 8.79
CA PRO A 156 -26.01 -10.55 8.32
C PRO A 156 -26.50 -9.59 9.43
N ALA A 157 -26.88 -10.09 10.59
CA ALA A 157 -27.29 -9.28 11.74
C ALA A 157 -26.49 -9.63 12.99
N PRO A 158 -25.66 -8.73 13.49
CA PRO A 158 -24.91 -8.95 14.73
C PRO A 158 -25.86 -9.08 15.91
N GLN A 159 -25.70 -10.15 16.69
CA GLN A 159 -26.59 -10.47 17.81
C GLN A 159 -26.08 -9.95 19.15
N THR A 160 -24.76 -9.87 19.31
CA THR A 160 -24.12 -9.38 20.54
C THR A 160 -23.63 -7.93 20.37
N ARG A 161 -23.30 -7.28 21.51
CA ARG A 161 -22.70 -5.94 21.50
C ARG A 161 -21.34 -5.94 20.81
N ASP A 162 -20.54 -6.98 21.04
CA ASP A 162 -19.19 -7.09 20.50
C ASP A 162 -19.22 -7.36 18.99
N GLU A 163 -20.11 -8.24 18.53
CA GLU A 163 -20.35 -8.46 17.10
C GLU A 163 -20.80 -7.18 16.38
N ARG A 164 -21.66 -6.37 17.02
CA ARG A 164 -22.08 -5.08 16.46
C ARG A 164 -20.94 -4.09 16.35
N ALA A 165 -20.06 -4.03 17.34
CA ALA A 165 -18.89 -3.16 17.30
C ALA A 165 -17.95 -3.54 16.15
N VAL A 166 -17.69 -4.82 15.96
CA VAL A 166 -16.87 -5.32 14.85
C VAL A 166 -17.54 -5.07 13.49
N TYR A 167 -18.84 -5.29 13.39
CA TYR A 167 -19.60 -5.05 12.16
C TYR A 167 -19.57 -3.58 11.70
N GLN A 168 -19.49 -2.64 12.65
CA GLN A 168 -19.37 -1.21 12.35
C GLN A 168 -17.98 -0.79 11.87
N LEU A 169 -16.95 -1.62 12.11
CA LEU A 169 -15.58 -1.35 11.70
C LEU A 169 -15.22 -1.96 10.33
N SER A 170 -16.07 -2.81 9.79
CA SER A 170 -15.84 -3.53 8.52
C SER A 170 -16.48 -2.82 7.33
#